data_ff6595b198c0db6f218a866568a646b2
#
_entry.id   ff6595b198c0db6f218a866568a646b2
#
_cell.length_a   1.000
_cell.length_b   1.000
_cell.length_c   1.000
_cell.angle_alpha   90.00
_cell.angle_beta   90.00
_cell.angle_gamma   90.00
#
_symmetry.space_group_name_H-M   'P 1'
#
loop_
_entity.id
_entity.type
_entity.pdbx_description
1 polymer ?
#
loop_
_entity_poly.entity_id
_entity_poly.type
_entity_poly.pdbx_seq_one_letter_code
_entity_poly.pdbx_strand_id
1 'polypeptide(L)'
;FPTDSTQWSDMDGDGYGDNPTGNNADLWTNDSSQWFDSDGDGYGDNPTGTNGDAFPNDGTQWSDQDGDGFGDNPNGTNPDAFPNDATQWSDSDGDGYGDNRNGNNGDRFPNDGTQWSDQDNDGYGDNQAGNNPDAFPAEGTQWSDTDGDGYGDNQGGKEADRFPNDNTQWSDIDGDGYGDNANGNN
;
A
#
# COMPACT_ATOMS: atom_id res chain seq x y z
N PHE A 1 -6.84 -8.74 49.06
CA PHE A 1 -7.30 -10.02 48.44
C PHE A 1 -7.79 -11.02 49.47
N PRO A 2 -9.01 -10.86 50.03
CA PRO A 2 -9.49 -11.71 51.15
C PRO A 2 -9.67 -13.19 50.80
N THR A 3 -9.78 -13.52 49.55
CA THR A 3 -10.05 -14.90 49.07
C THR A 3 -8.86 -15.50 48.30
N ASP A 4 -7.79 -14.72 48.07
CA ASP A 4 -6.58 -15.20 47.41
C ASP A 4 -5.38 -15.08 48.36
N SER A 5 -4.92 -16.21 48.87
CA SER A 5 -3.76 -16.27 49.76
C SER A 5 -2.43 -16.08 49.09
N THR A 6 -2.40 -15.98 47.77
CA THR A 6 -1.18 -15.70 46.99
C THR A 6 -0.96 -14.24 46.73
N GLN A 7 -1.98 -13.37 46.98
CA GLN A 7 -1.91 -11.94 46.83
C GLN A 7 -2.29 -11.21 48.13
N TRP A 8 -1.54 -10.18 48.51
CA TRP A 8 -1.75 -9.46 49.79
C TRP A 8 -1.63 -7.93 49.67
N SER A 9 -1.11 -7.39 48.53
CA SER A 9 -1.03 -5.95 48.28
C SER A 9 -1.50 -5.66 46.85
N ASP A 10 -1.95 -4.44 46.63
CA ASP A 10 -2.45 -3.86 45.39
C ASP A 10 -2.19 -2.37 45.55
N MET A 11 -1.07 -1.88 44.98
CA MET A 11 -0.55 -0.56 45.26
C MET A 11 -1.28 0.53 44.51
N ASP A 12 -1.72 0.26 43.31
CA ASP A 12 -2.38 1.24 42.45
C ASP A 12 -3.92 1.08 42.46
N GLY A 13 -4.42 -0.05 43.02
CA GLY A 13 -5.84 -0.26 43.27
C GLY A 13 -6.65 -0.74 42.07
N ASP A 14 -6.00 -1.40 41.11
CA ASP A 14 -6.65 -1.89 39.89
C ASP A 14 -7.34 -3.27 40.07
N GLY A 15 -7.04 -3.96 41.18
CA GLY A 15 -7.59 -5.27 41.49
C GLY A 15 -6.69 -6.46 41.17
N TYR A 16 -5.51 -6.21 40.62
CA TYR A 16 -4.45 -7.20 40.43
C TYR A 16 -3.41 -7.07 41.54
N GLY A 17 -2.71 -8.14 41.85
CA GLY A 17 -1.86 -8.14 43.05
C GLY A 17 -0.39 -7.99 42.74
N ASP A 18 0.32 -7.26 43.62
CA ASP A 18 1.75 -6.92 43.47
C ASP A 18 2.71 -8.12 43.61
N ASN A 19 2.23 -9.28 44.06
CA ASN A 19 3.10 -10.45 44.18
C ASN A 19 3.32 -11.13 42.82
N PRO A 20 4.52 -11.04 42.22
CA PRO A 20 4.80 -11.54 40.87
C PRO A 20 4.72 -13.07 40.76
N THR A 21 4.59 -13.79 41.88
CA THR A 21 4.46 -15.24 41.91
C THR A 21 3.05 -15.69 42.35
N GLY A 22 2.16 -14.75 42.61
CA GLY A 22 0.77 -14.99 42.96
C GLY A 22 -0.13 -15.22 41.74
N ASN A 23 -1.39 -15.54 42.01
CA ASN A 23 -2.38 -15.61 40.94
C ASN A 23 -2.67 -14.22 40.40
N ASN A 24 -2.85 -14.09 39.08
CA ASN A 24 -3.12 -12.79 38.41
C ASN A 24 -2.19 -11.69 38.91
N ALA A 25 -0.88 -11.96 38.84
CA ALA A 25 0.14 -11.01 39.23
C ALA A 25 0.10 -9.79 38.31
N ASP A 26 0.16 -8.61 38.94
CA ASP A 26 0.31 -7.35 38.23
C ASP A 26 1.80 -7.12 37.83
N LEU A 27 2.04 -6.85 36.56
CA LEU A 27 3.36 -6.50 36.05
C LEU A 27 3.66 -5.00 36.20
N TRP A 28 2.65 -4.15 36.35
CA TRP A 28 2.76 -2.68 36.48
C TRP A 28 2.19 -2.17 37.82
N THR A 29 2.69 -2.64 38.92
CA THR A 29 2.22 -2.39 40.29
C THR A 29 2.02 -0.91 40.71
N ASN A 30 2.27 0.05 39.85
CA ASN A 30 2.09 1.47 40.04
C ASN A 30 1.29 2.13 38.91
N ASP A 31 0.70 1.33 38.00
CA ASP A 31 -0.07 1.85 36.87
C ASP A 31 -1.38 1.08 36.73
N SER A 32 -2.41 1.58 37.37
CA SER A 32 -3.77 0.97 37.38
C SER A 32 -4.46 0.86 36.03
N SER A 33 -3.78 1.22 34.96
CA SER A 33 -4.27 1.05 33.59
C SER A 33 -3.65 -0.15 32.88
N GLN A 34 -2.64 -0.82 33.49
CA GLN A 34 -1.97 -1.98 32.90
C GLN A 34 -1.69 -3.06 33.97
N TRP A 35 -1.83 -4.32 33.63
CA TRP A 35 -1.61 -5.45 34.56
C TRP A 35 -1.01 -6.70 33.90
N PHE A 36 -1.21 -6.95 32.59
CA PHE A 36 -0.65 -8.09 31.87
C PHE A 36 0.15 -7.66 30.65
N ASP A 37 1.11 -8.48 30.28
CA ASP A 37 1.92 -8.45 29.07
C ASP A 37 2.01 -9.90 28.58
N SER A 38 1.17 -10.25 27.63
CA SER A 38 0.97 -11.63 27.21
C SER A 38 2.08 -12.17 26.33
N ASP A 39 2.74 -11.31 25.56
CA ASP A 39 3.81 -11.69 24.65
C ASP A 39 5.21 -11.31 25.13
N GLY A 40 5.29 -10.46 26.15
CA GLY A 40 6.53 -10.16 26.85
C GLY A 40 7.39 -9.07 26.21
N ASP A 41 6.78 -8.16 25.45
CA ASP A 41 7.47 -7.09 24.74
C ASP A 41 7.68 -5.82 25.58
N GLY A 42 7.00 -5.72 26.72
CA GLY A 42 7.08 -4.60 27.66
C GLY A 42 5.99 -3.55 27.49
N TYR A 43 5.02 -3.79 26.63
CA TYR A 43 3.79 -3.00 26.52
C TYR A 43 2.63 -3.80 27.15
N GLY A 44 1.66 -3.10 27.70
CA GLY A 44 0.58 -3.76 28.43
C GLY A 44 -0.61 -4.12 27.56
N ASP A 45 -1.23 -5.28 27.85
CA ASP A 45 -2.34 -5.85 27.06
C ASP A 45 -3.57 -4.94 26.97
N ASN A 46 -3.69 -3.90 27.83
CA ASN A 46 -4.79 -2.95 27.74
C ASN A 46 -4.47 -1.84 26.73
N PRO A 47 -5.03 -1.86 25.52
CA PRO A 47 -4.67 -0.89 24.47
C PRO A 47 -5.07 0.55 24.80
N THR A 48 -5.92 0.75 25.82
CA THR A 48 -6.35 2.08 26.27
C THR A 48 -5.61 2.57 27.51
N GLY A 49 -4.74 1.74 28.08
CA GLY A 49 -3.88 2.07 29.22
C GLY A 49 -2.62 2.85 28.81
N THR A 50 -1.80 3.17 29.79
CA THR A 50 -0.49 3.79 29.56
C THR A 50 0.40 2.83 28.79
N ASN A 51 0.99 3.27 27.68
CA ASN A 51 1.77 2.41 26.79
C ASN A 51 1.02 1.10 26.45
N GLY A 52 -0.24 1.21 26.10
CA GLY A 52 -1.07 0.07 25.73
C GLY A 52 -0.59 -0.57 24.43
N ASP A 53 -0.63 -1.90 24.40
CA ASP A 53 -0.28 -2.70 23.24
C ASP A 53 -1.49 -2.88 22.32
N ALA A 54 -1.31 -2.53 21.04
CA ALA A 54 -2.29 -2.78 20.00
C ALA A 54 -2.30 -4.26 19.54
N PHE A 55 -1.22 -5.01 19.82
CA PHE A 55 -1.02 -6.39 19.37
C PHE A 55 -0.62 -7.34 20.51
N PRO A 56 -1.44 -7.55 21.55
CA PRO A 56 -1.05 -8.24 22.81
C PRO A 56 -0.65 -9.72 22.67
N ASN A 57 -0.45 -10.22 21.48
CA ASN A 57 0.01 -11.59 21.21
C ASN A 57 1.13 -11.63 20.17
N ASP A 58 1.68 -10.46 19.80
CA ASP A 58 2.79 -10.36 18.86
C ASP A 58 3.88 -9.43 19.40
N GLY A 59 4.78 -9.95 20.20
CA GLY A 59 5.89 -9.23 20.83
C GLY A 59 6.90 -8.59 19.85
N THR A 60 6.53 -8.46 18.60
CA THR A 60 7.27 -7.70 17.59
C THR A 60 6.53 -6.44 17.15
N GLN A 61 5.27 -6.28 17.55
CA GLN A 61 4.42 -5.14 17.25
C GLN A 61 3.70 -4.67 18.51
N TRP A 62 3.60 -3.37 18.74
CA TRP A 62 2.93 -2.78 19.90
C TRP A 62 2.12 -1.52 19.59
N SER A 63 2.31 -0.91 18.42
CA SER A 63 1.57 0.28 17.99
C SER A 63 0.92 0.09 16.62
N ASP A 64 -0.22 0.72 16.45
CA ASP A 64 -1.02 0.80 15.24
C ASP A 64 -1.61 2.21 15.20
N GLN A 65 -0.91 3.13 14.53
CA GLN A 65 -1.20 4.56 14.64
C GLN A 65 -2.47 4.96 13.89
N ASP A 66 -2.76 4.33 12.78
CA ASP A 66 -3.93 4.65 11.96
C ASP A 66 -5.11 3.70 12.18
N GLY A 67 -4.87 2.56 12.86
CA GLY A 67 -5.92 1.64 13.30
C GLY A 67 -6.37 0.65 12.21
N ASP A 68 -5.50 0.31 11.27
CA ASP A 68 -5.84 -0.60 10.18
C ASP A 68 -5.57 -2.09 10.50
N GLY A 69 -4.87 -2.36 11.61
CA GLY A 69 -4.55 -3.70 12.08
C GLY A 69 -3.19 -4.23 11.65
N PHE A 70 -2.35 -3.38 11.04
CA PHE A 70 -0.93 -3.64 10.78
C PHE A 70 -0.07 -2.81 11.73
N GLY A 71 1.06 -3.36 12.14
CA GLY A 71 1.86 -2.72 13.18
C GLY A 71 2.94 -1.80 12.64
N ASP A 72 3.16 -0.69 13.35
CA ASP A 72 4.10 0.39 12.94
C ASP A 72 5.58 0.00 13.02
N ASN A 73 5.93 -1.11 13.68
CA ASN A 73 7.33 -1.53 13.76
C ASN A 73 7.78 -2.16 12.44
N PRO A 74 8.66 -1.51 11.65
CA PRO A 74 9.06 -2.01 10.34
C PRO A 74 9.90 -3.30 10.39
N ASN A 75 10.33 -3.72 11.57
CA ASN A 75 11.06 -4.96 11.78
C ASN A 75 10.22 -6.06 12.43
N GLY A 76 8.95 -5.77 12.70
CA GLY A 76 8.00 -6.72 13.28
C GLY A 76 7.35 -7.64 12.26
N THR A 77 6.43 -8.45 12.74
CA THR A 77 5.60 -9.32 11.90
C THR A 77 4.59 -8.48 11.12
N ASN A 78 4.48 -8.71 9.81
CA ASN A 78 3.55 -7.97 8.93
C ASN A 78 3.58 -6.45 9.18
N PRO A 79 4.73 -5.79 9.01
CA PRO A 79 4.84 -4.37 9.28
C PRO A 79 3.98 -3.56 8.32
N ASP A 80 3.45 -2.46 8.83
CA ASP A 80 2.79 -1.46 8.02
C ASP A 80 3.81 -0.61 7.25
N ALA A 81 3.66 -0.55 5.93
CA ALA A 81 4.46 0.33 5.07
C ALA A 81 3.97 1.79 5.10
N PHE A 82 2.73 2.02 5.56
CA PHE A 82 2.06 3.34 5.57
C PHE A 82 1.44 3.69 6.93
N PRO A 83 2.19 3.81 8.04
CA PRO A 83 1.68 3.95 9.41
C PRO A 83 0.78 5.15 9.71
N ASN A 84 0.37 5.90 8.73
CA ASN A 84 -0.52 7.07 8.85
C ASN A 84 -1.67 7.02 7.84
N ASP A 85 -1.85 5.91 7.14
CA ASP A 85 -2.89 5.76 6.13
C ASP A 85 -3.62 4.42 6.23
N ALA A 86 -4.64 4.35 7.04
CA ALA A 86 -5.48 3.16 7.27
C ALA A 86 -6.13 2.55 6.02
N THR A 87 -5.81 3.04 4.85
CA THR A 87 -6.26 2.48 3.58
C THR A 87 -5.15 1.74 2.85
N GLN A 88 -3.91 1.80 3.35
CA GLN A 88 -2.72 1.18 2.78
C GLN A 88 -1.86 0.56 3.90
N TRP A 89 -1.32 -0.62 3.67
CA TRP A 89 -0.45 -1.34 4.63
C TRP A 89 0.73 -2.06 3.97
N SER A 90 0.75 -2.20 2.66
CA SER A 90 1.84 -2.85 1.92
C SER A 90 2.24 -2.08 0.69
N ASP A 91 3.53 -2.17 0.35
CA ASP A 91 4.17 -1.61 -0.83
C ASP A 91 5.16 -2.69 -1.33
N SER A 92 4.72 -3.49 -2.29
CA SER A 92 5.43 -4.70 -2.71
C SER A 92 6.68 -4.42 -3.56
N ASP A 93 6.70 -3.33 -4.29
CA ASP A 93 7.82 -2.96 -5.16
C ASP A 93 8.63 -1.77 -4.66
N GLY A 94 8.15 -1.09 -3.60
CA GLY A 94 8.89 -0.07 -2.89
C GLY A 94 8.90 1.31 -3.56
N ASP A 95 7.88 1.62 -4.35
CA ASP A 95 7.81 2.91 -5.06
C ASP A 95 7.12 4.03 -4.27
N GLY A 96 6.51 3.67 -3.12
CA GLY A 96 5.82 4.60 -2.24
C GLY A 96 4.33 4.75 -2.51
N TYR A 97 3.78 3.95 -3.41
CA TYR A 97 2.34 3.78 -3.61
C TYR A 97 1.88 2.44 -3.02
N GLY A 98 0.71 2.42 -2.42
CA GLY A 98 0.27 1.21 -1.70
C GLY A 98 -0.45 0.20 -2.58
N ASP A 99 -0.25 -1.08 -2.30
CA ASP A 99 -0.80 -2.20 -3.07
C ASP A 99 -2.34 -2.23 -3.11
N ASN A 100 -3.01 -1.57 -2.15
CA ASN A 100 -4.46 -1.47 -2.18
C ASN A 100 -4.93 -0.43 -3.19
N ARG A 101 -5.31 -0.88 -4.36
CA ARG A 101 -5.79 -0.04 -5.47
C ARG A 101 -6.97 0.88 -5.13
N ASN A 102 -7.71 0.59 -4.07
CA ASN A 102 -8.87 1.36 -3.64
C ASN A 102 -8.56 2.29 -2.46
N GLY A 103 -7.36 2.20 -1.90
CA GLY A 103 -6.87 3.10 -0.87
C GLY A 103 -6.38 4.43 -1.44
N ASN A 104 -5.92 5.30 -0.56
CA ASN A 104 -5.27 6.55 -0.97
C ASN A 104 -3.99 6.21 -1.75
N ASN A 105 -3.76 6.91 -2.84
CA ASN A 105 -2.59 6.67 -3.69
C ASN A 105 -2.37 5.17 -4.01
N GLY A 106 -3.46 4.46 -4.30
CA GLY A 106 -3.39 3.03 -4.61
C GLY A 106 -2.64 2.76 -5.92
N ASP A 107 -1.69 1.84 -5.85
CA ASP A 107 -0.86 1.43 -6.96
C ASP A 107 -1.64 0.56 -7.96
N ARG A 108 -1.55 0.89 -9.25
CA ARG A 108 -2.10 0.10 -10.34
C ARG A 108 -1.18 -1.06 -10.76
N PHE A 109 0.11 -0.95 -10.45
CA PHE A 109 1.16 -1.87 -10.86
C PHE A 109 2.03 -2.38 -9.69
N PRO A 110 1.46 -3.03 -8.65
CA PRO A 110 2.12 -3.31 -7.37
C PRO A 110 3.31 -4.29 -7.44
N ASN A 111 3.86 -4.51 -8.59
CA ASN A 111 5.08 -5.29 -8.82
C ASN A 111 6.02 -4.60 -9.82
N ASP A 112 5.76 -3.33 -10.15
CA ASP A 112 6.60 -2.55 -11.04
C ASP A 112 6.83 -1.14 -10.47
N GLY A 113 7.81 -0.99 -9.60
CA GLY A 113 8.20 0.26 -8.95
C GLY A 113 8.63 1.41 -9.90
N THR A 114 8.32 1.28 -11.17
CA THR A 114 8.47 2.35 -12.16
C THR A 114 7.12 2.87 -12.66
N GLN A 115 6.02 2.20 -12.30
CA GLN A 115 4.66 2.55 -12.70
C GLN A 115 3.71 2.44 -11.50
N TRP A 116 2.81 3.39 -11.31
CA TRP A 116 1.83 3.41 -10.21
C TRP A 116 0.44 3.90 -10.64
N SER A 117 0.31 4.56 -11.79
CA SER A 117 -0.96 5.06 -12.31
C SER A 117 -1.27 4.53 -13.70
N ASP A 118 -2.56 4.38 -13.99
CA ASP A 118 -3.15 3.94 -15.24
C ASP A 118 -4.50 4.66 -15.34
N GLN A 119 -4.49 5.82 -16.00
CA GLN A 119 -5.62 6.75 -15.98
C GLN A 119 -6.81 6.25 -16.78
N ASP A 120 -6.57 5.59 -17.90
CA ASP A 120 -7.63 5.11 -18.80
C ASP A 120 -7.94 3.62 -18.64
N ASN A 121 -7.14 2.91 -17.79
CA ASN A 121 -7.28 1.50 -17.41
C ASN A 121 -7.08 0.54 -18.60
N ASP A 122 -6.10 0.80 -19.44
CA ASP A 122 -5.73 -0.09 -20.54
C ASP A 122 -4.64 -1.10 -20.17
N GLY A 123 -4.01 -0.93 -19.00
CA GLY A 123 -2.99 -1.81 -18.45
C GLY A 123 -1.57 -1.37 -18.74
N TYR A 124 -1.38 -0.19 -19.31
CA TYR A 124 -0.07 0.47 -19.47
C TYR A 124 0.03 1.65 -18.51
N GLY A 125 1.23 1.93 -18.04
CA GLY A 125 1.43 2.92 -17.00
C GLY A 125 1.71 4.31 -17.52
N ASP A 126 1.18 5.32 -16.83
CA ASP A 126 1.26 6.73 -17.23
C ASP A 126 2.67 7.33 -17.11
N ASN A 127 3.57 6.68 -16.33
CA ASN A 127 4.93 7.21 -16.17
C ASN A 127 5.78 6.95 -17.41
N GLN A 128 6.03 7.99 -18.18
CA GLN A 128 6.80 7.93 -19.42
C GLN A 128 8.26 7.48 -19.26
N ALA A 129 8.80 7.50 -18.04
CA ALA A 129 10.15 7.03 -17.73
C ALA A 129 10.16 5.58 -17.16
N GLY A 130 9.00 5.00 -16.94
CA GLY A 130 8.83 3.64 -16.42
C GLY A 130 8.90 2.55 -17.47
N ASN A 131 8.68 1.32 -17.05
CA ASN A 131 8.58 0.18 -17.95
C ASN A 131 7.28 0.24 -18.76
N ASN A 132 7.36 -0.09 -20.05
CA ASN A 132 6.22 -0.11 -20.96
C ASN A 132 5.28 1.09 -20.76
N PRO A 133 5.77 2.32 -20.93
CA PRO A 133 4.97 3.50 -20.70
C PRO A 133 3.84 3.60 -21.73
N ASP A 134 2.70 4.10 -21.28
CA ASP A 134 1.61 4.45 -22.16
C ASP A 134 1.90 5.76 -22.92
N ALA A 135 1.92 5.70 -24.25
CA ALA A 135 2.07 6.90 -25.09
C ALA A 135 0.81 7.79 -25.08
N PHE A 136 -0.36 7.22 -24.68
CA PHE A 136 -1.67 7.87 -24.72
C PHE A 136 -2.44 7.77 -23.39
N PRO A 137 -1.95 8.29 -22.27
CA PRO A 137 -2.49 8.06 -20.91
C PRO A 137 -3.96 8.44 -20.65
N ALA A 138 -4.69 8.85 -21.65
CA ALA A 138 -6.10 9.23 -21.56
C ALA A 138 -6.95 8.56 -22.66
N GLU A 139 -6.40 7.58 -23.39
CA GLU A 139 -7.05 6.92 -24.49
C GLU A 139 -6.87 5.40 -24.45
N GLY A 140 -7.66 4.71 -23.64
CA GLY A 140 -7.56 3.28 -23.34
C GLY A 140 -7.75 2.31 -24.50
N THR A 141 -7.62 2.76 -25.73
CA THR A 141 -7.55 1.92 -26.93
C THR A 141 -6.22 2.06 -27.66
N GLN A 142 -5.33 2.92 -27.19
CA GLN A 142 -4.00 3.15 -27.72
C GLN A 142 -2.99 3.25 -26.56
N TRP A 143 -1.83 2.66 -26.70
CA TRP A 143 -0.75 2.65 -25.69
C TRP A 143 0.65 2.79 -26.27
N SER A 144 0.82 2.64 -27.58
CA SER A 144 2.11 2.80 -28.25
C SER A 144 2.03 3.71 -29.47
N ASP A 145 3.11 4.43 -29.72
CA ASP A 145 3.34 5.31 -30.85
C ASP A 145 4.81 5.14 -31.25
N THR A 146 5.06 4.25 -32.22
CA THR A 146 6.40 3.80 -32.55
C THR A 146 7.23 4.86 -33.25
N ASP A 147 6.63 5.69 -34.09
CA ASP A 147 7.33 6.72 -34.85
C ASP A 147 7.18 8.12 -34.28
N GLY A 148 6.29 8.32 -33.27
CA GLY A 148 6.15 9.56 -32.54
C GLY A 148 5.36 10.64 -33.25
N ASP A 149 4.41 10.26 -34.12
CA ASP A 149 3.59 11.22 -34.84
C ASP A 149 2.30 11.62 -34.14
N GLY A 150 1.98 10.94 -33.02
CA GLY A 150 0.81 11.21 -32.18
C GLY A 150 -0.42 10.39 -32.53
N TYR A 151 -0.30 9.41 -33.43
CA TYR A 151 -1.33 8.40 -33.71
C TYR A 151 -0.89 7.04 -33.20
N GLY A 152 -1.83 6.25 -32.67
CA GLY A 152 -1.49 5.00 -31.99
C GLY A 152 -1.39 3.79 -32.90
N ASP A 153 -0.47 2.90 -32.56
CA ASP A 153 -0.14 1.70 -33.36
C ASP A 153 -1.26 0.66 -33.37
N ASN A 154 -2.18 0.67 -32.37
CA ASN A 154 -3.25 -0.30 -32.30
C ASN A 154 -4.29 -0.07 -33.39
N GLN A 155 -4.27 -0.90 -34.40
CA GLN A 155 -5.16 -0.81 -35.57
C GLN A 155 -6.66 -0.91 -35.25
N GLY A 156 -7.01 -1.42 -34.08
CA GLY A 156 -8.38 -1.50 -33.56
C GLY A 156 -8.80 -0.32 -32.70
N GLY A 157 -7.85 0.53 -32.34
CA GLY A 157 -8.05 1.68 -31.46
C GLY A 157 -8.59 2.92 -32.19
N LYS A 158 -8.82 3.94 -31.40
CA LYS A 158 -9.23 5.26 -31.90
C LYS A 158 -8.05 5.92 -32.62
N GLU A 159 -8.33 6.57 -33.74
CA GLU A 159 -7.31 7.30 -34.51
C GLU A 159 -6.05 6.45 -34.78
N ALA A 160 -6.28 5.17 -35.17
CA ALA A 160 -5.21 4.22 -35.42
C ALA A 160 -4.29 4.67 -36.57
N ASP A 161 -3.00 4.61 -36.30
CA ASP A 161 -1.96 4.84 -37.31
C ASP A 161 -1.90 3.70 -38.33
N ARG A 162 -2.05 4.00 -39.62
CA ARG A 162 -1.91 3.03 -40.69
C ARG A 162 -0.47 2.79 -41.11
N PHE A 163 0.45 3.66 -40.68
CA PHE A 163 1.86 3.65 -41.07
C PHE A 163 2.79 3.74 -39.83
N PRO A 164 2.74 2.81 -38.88
CA PRO A 164 3.41 2.90 -37.56
C PRO A 164 4.96 3.02 -37.56
N ASN A 165 5.56 3.25 -38.69
CA ASN A 165 7.00 3.44 -38.86
C ASN A 165 7.32 4.63 -39.75
N ASP A 166 6.33 5.46 -40.08
CA ASP A 166 6.51 6.67 -40.90
C ASP A 166 5.78 7.87 -40.29
N ASN A 167 6.48 8.59 -39.44
CA ASN A 167 5.96 9.77 -38.70
C ASN A 167 5.49 10.94 -39.58
N THR A 168 5.39 10.72 -40.87
CA THR A 168 4.83 11.67 -41.81
C THR A 168 3.49 11.22 -42.39
N GLN A 169 3.07 10.00 -42.09
CA GLN A 169 1.82 9.38 -42.55
C GLN A 169 1.10 8.66 -41.41
N TRP A 170 -0.22 8.77 -41.32
CA TRP A 170 -1.06 8.11 -40.28
C TRP A 170 -2.39 7.59 -40.81
N SER A 171 -2.83 8.05 -41.99
CA SER A 171 -4.09 7.63 -42.59
C SER A 171 -3.95 7.12 -44.02
N ASP A 172 -4.81 6.16 -44.36
CA ASP A 172 -4.98 5.59 -45.70
C ASP A 172 -6.50 5.35 -45.89
N ILE A 173 -7.19 6.38 -46.39
CA ILE A 173 -8.67 6.39 -46.46
C ILE A 173 -9.19 5.48 -47.56
N ASP A 174 -8.48 5.38 -48.67
CA ASP A 174 -8.91 4.59 -49.81
C ASP A 174 -8.33 3.17 -49.83
N GLY A 175 -7.36 2.88 -48.92
CA GLY A 175 -6.79 1.56 -48.74
C GLY A 175 -5.83 1.13 -49.84
N ASP A 176 -5.19 2.07 -50.51
CA ASP A 176 -4.27 1.76 -51.61
C ASP A 176 -2.81 1.53 -51.16
N GLY A 177 -2.53 1.73 -49.84
CA GLY A 177 -1.23 1.53 -49.22
C GLY A 177 -0.32 2.75 -49.27
N TYR A 178 -0.82 3.88 -49.75
CA TYR A 178 -0.15 5.18 -49.70
C TYR A 178 -0.84 6.10 -48.69
N GLY A 179 -0.07 6.89 -47.98
CA GLY A 179 -0.62 7.79 -46.96
C GLY A 179 -1.26 9.04 -47.55
N ASP A 180 -2.31 9.50 -46.89
CA ASP A 180 -3.13 10.64 -47.31
C ASP A 180 -2.43 12.00 -47.09
N ASN A 181 -1.34 12.07 -46.29
CA ASN A 181 -0.61 13.30 -46.10
C ASN A 181 0.26 13.64 -47.31
N ALA A 182 -0.19 14.59 -48.11
CA ALA A 182 0.49 15.00 -49.35
C ALA A 182 1.92 15.59 -49.16
N ASN A 183 2.28 15.90 -47.90
CA ASN A 183 3.62 16.39 -47.56
C ASN A 183 4.49 15.30 -46.89
N GLY A 184 3.94 14.12 -46.70
CA GLY A 184 4.65 12.98 -46.15
C GLY A 184 5.41 12.15 -47.18
N ASN A 185 6.08 11.11 -46.70
CA ASN A 185 6.75 10.12 -47.55
C ASN A 185 5.70 9.24 -48.25
N ASN A 186 5.95 8.80 -49.45
CA ASN A 186 5.14 7.85 -50.22
C ASN A 186 5.98 6.69 -50.74
#